data_41ad77a4e942a25aa1fbca6d2dc3ebf2
#
_entry.id   41ad77a4e942a25aa1fbca6d2dc3ebf2
#
_cell.length_a   1.000
_cell.length_b   1.000
_cell.length_c   1.000
_cell.angle_alpha   90.00
_cell.angle_beta   90.00
_cell.angle_gamma   90.00
#
_symmetry.space_group_name_H-M   'P 1'
#
loop_
_entity.id
_entity.type
_entity.pdbx_description
1 polymer ?
#
loop_
_entity_poly.entity_id
_entity_poly.type
_entity_poly.pdbx_seq_one_letter_code
_entity_poly.pdbx_strand_id
1 'polypeptide(L)'
;MDLALNIVIGNLISLIAGIFIILNMWVNDEKKAYKYQFLNAFILMISSVFFLSWTGVTTMAIAATRNALVYKDRLTFNLTVFFIIISVVLGVLVNTMGIVGWLPIIAIVQITLCNYYLKSIKTIKTGFIVNSAIYVVYFLAIFDFSSAVIETVTALIGVVSLIRLIHRNN
;
A
#
# COMPACT_ATOMS: atom_id res chain seq x y z
N MET A 1 -25.08 -0.15 12.18
CA MET A 1 -24.41 -1.43 11.91
C MET A 1 -23.49 -1.70 13.10
N ASP A 2 -23.47 -2.92 13.63
CA ASP A 2 -22.69 -3.27 14.82
C ASP A 2 -21.18 -3.12 14.52
N LEU A 3 -20.42 -2.46 15.41
CA LEU A 3 -18.97 -2.22 15.23
C LEU A 3 -18.21 -3.56 15.06
N ALA A 4 -18.60 -4.59 15.79
CA ALA A 4 -18.01 -5.92 15.69
C ALA A 4 -18.21 -6.53 14.28
N LEU A 5 -19.40 -6.38 13.70
CA LEU A 5 -19.70 -6.86 12.35
C LEU A 5 -18.88 -6.12 11.28
N ASN A 6 -18.72 -4.80 11.45
CA ASN A 6 -17.89 -4.00 10.54
C ASN A 6 -16.43 -4.47 10.53
N ILE A 7 -15.85 -4.72 11.71
CA ILE A 7 -14.48 -5.22 11.84
C ILE A 7 -14.35 -6.58 11.16
N VAL A 8 -15.31 -7.49 11.33
CA VAL A 8 -15.27 -8.81 10.66
C VAL A 8 -15.33 -8.65 9.14
N ILE A 9 -16.28 -7.87 8.61
CA ILE A 9 -16.41 -7.65 7.17
C ILE A 9 -15.15 -6.98 6.61
N GLY A 10 -14.64 -5.94 7.28
CA GLY A 10 -13.42 -5.27 6.89
C GLY A 10 -12.24 -6.23 6.78
N ASN A 11 -12.03 -7.08 7.80
CA ASN A 11 -10.98 -8.08 7.80
C ASN A 11 -11.13 -9.12 6.67
N LEU A 12 -12.34 -9.56 6.35
CA LEU A 12 -12.58 -10.49 5.22
C LEU A 12 -12.24 -9.84 3.87
N ILE A 13 -12.61 -8.57 3.68
CA ILE A 13 -12.26 -7.82 2.46
C ILE A 13 -10.74 -7.62 2.38
N SER A 14 -10.08 -7.29 3.49
CA SER A 14 -8.62 -7.15 3.56
C SER A 14 -7.88 -8.44 3.21
N LEU A 15 -8.40 -9.60 3.60
CA LEU A 15 -7.84 -10.90 3.19
C LEU A 15 -7.81 -11.06 1.67
N ILE A 16 -8.89 -10.65 0.98
CA ILE A 16 -8.94 -10.69 -0.49
C ILE A 16 -7.89 -9.75 -1.09
N ALA A 17 -7.77 -8.54 -0.55
CA ALA A 17 -6.74 -7.59 -0.96
C ALA A 17 -5.33 -8.17 -0.79
N GLY A 18 -5.11 -8.91 0.29
CA GLY A 18 -3.85 -9.55 0.63
C GLY A 18 -3.32 -10.51 -0.41
N ILE A 19 -4.18 -11.21 -1.13
CA ILE A 19 -3.78 -12.09 -2.23
C ILE A 19 -3.00 -11.28 -3.29
N PHE A 20 -3.46 -10.09 -3.62
CA PHE A 20 -2.83 -9.26 -4.64
C PHE A 20 -1.50 -8.65 -4.20
N ILE A 21 -1.34 -8.29 -2.93
CA ILE A 21 -0.05 -7.75 -2.46
C ILE A 21 1.02 -8.87 -2.35
N ILE A 22 0.63 -10.09 -1.99
CA ILE A 22 1.52 -11.25 -2.02
C ILE A 22 1.95 -11.55 -3.47
N LEU A 23 1.01 -11.56 -4.42
CA LEU A 23 1.32 -11.75 -5.83
C LEU A 23 2.23 -10.65 -6.38
N ASN A 24 2.06 -9.40 -5.94
CA ASN A 24 2.96 -8.29 -6.29
C ASN A 24 4.42 -8.59 -5.89
N MET A 25 4.65 -9.12 -4.71
CA MET A 25 6.01 -9.44 -4.25
C MET A 25 6.61 -10.66 -4.95
N TRP A 26 5.76 -11.58 -5.40
CA TRP A 26 6.21 -12.80 -6.08
C TRP A 26 6.63 -12.55 -7.52
N VAL A 27 5.93 -11.67 -8.24
CA VAL A 27 6.22 -11.41 -9.65
C VAL A 27 7.50 -10.59 -9.84
N ASN A 28 8.21 -10.88 -10.96
CA ASN A 28 9.39 -10.11 -11.38
C ASN A 28 9.10 -9.23 -12.61
N ASP A 29 7.84 -9.09 -12.99
CA ASP A 29 7.36 -8.22 -14.05
C ASP A 29 6.78 -6.94 -13.43
N GLU A 30 7.36 -5.80 -13.77
CA GLU A 30 6.99 -4.51 -13.18
C GLU A 30 5.52 -4.15 -13.48
N LYS A 31 5.03 -4.40 -14.70
CA LYS A 31 3.65 -4.08 -15.06
C LYS A 31 2.66 -4.94 -14.30
N LYS A 32 2.94 -6.25 -14.18
CA LYS A 32 2.11 -7.14 -13.35
C LYS A 32 2.13 -6.71 -11.89
N ALA A 33 3.29 -6.32 -11.37
CA ALA A 33 3.41 -5.81 -10.01
C ALA A 33 2.48 -4.60 -9.79
N TYR A 34 2.53 -3.59 -10.66
CA TYR A 34 1.66 -2.41 -10.54
C TYR A 34 0.17 -2.72 -10.72
N LYS A 35 -0.18 -3.69 -11.57
CA LYS A 35 -1.57 -4.18 -11.67
C LYS A 35 -2.05 -4.77 -10.34
N TYR A 36 -1.24 -5.60 -9.69
CA TYR A 36 -1.60 -6.18 -8.40
C TYR A 36 -1.66 -5.13 -7.28
N GLN A 37 -0.75 -4.14 -7.29
CA GLN A 37 -0.83 -3.00 -6.38
C GLN A 37 -2.11 -2.18 -6.56
N PHE A 38 -2.54 -1.96 -7.80
CA PHE A 38 -3.82 -1.30 -8.07
C PHE A 38 -4.98 -2.08 -7.44
N LEU A 39 -5.07 -3.39 -7.70
CA LEU A 39 -6.14 -4.23 -7.17
C LEU A 39 -6.13 -4.28 -5.65
N ASN A 40 -4.94 -4.44 -5.03
CA ASN A 40 -4.78 -4.40 -3.58
C ASN A 40 -5.28 -3.07 -3.00
N ALA A 41 -4.79 -1.93 -3.51
CA ALA A 41 -5.17 -0.62 -3.00
C ALA A 41 -6.68 -0.34 -3.20
N PHE A 42 -7.26 -0.76 -4.32
CA PHE A 42 -8.69 -0.58 -4.58
C PHE A 42 -9.56 -1.37 -3.59
N ILE A 43 -9.19 -2.62 -3.29
CA ILE A 43 -9.94 -3.46 -2.34
C ILE A 43 -9.73 -2.97 -0.90
N LEU A 44 -8.49 -2.56 -0.53
CA LEU A 44 -8.23 -1.97 0.78
C LEU A 44 -8.95 -0.64 1.00
N MET A 45 -9.17 0.16 -0.06
CA MET A 45 -10.01 1.34 0.02
C MET A 45 -11.43 0.98 0.50
N ILE A 46 -12.01 -0.07 -0.07
CA ILE A 46 -13.35 -0.56 0.33
C ILE A 46 -13.32 -1.07 1.78
N SER A 47 -12.31 -1.87 2.15
CA SER A 47 -12.14 -2.37 3.51
C SER A 47 -12.03 -1.24 4.54
N SER A 48 -11.28 -0.18 4.22
CA SER A 48 -11.07 0.97 5.11
C SER A 48 -12.36 1.70 5.49
N VAL A 49 -13.40 1.61 4.66
CA VAL A 49 -14.74 2.16 5.00
C VAL A 49 -15.33 1.42 6.20
N PHE A 50 -15.17 0.11 6.27
CA PHE A 50 -15.69 -0.71 7.38
C PHE A 50 -14.93 -0.46 8.69
N PHE A 51 -13.67 -0.06 8.62
CA PHE A 51 -12.88 0.36 9.79
C PHE A 51 -13.09 1.83 10.17
N LEU A 52 -13.98 2.56 9.46
CA LEU A 52 -14.23 3.99 9.63
C LEU A 52 -12.94 4.84 9.52
N SER A 53 -11.95 4.32 8.81
CA SER A 53 -10.67 4.99 8.59
C SER A 53 -10.70 5.84 7.33
N TRP A 54 -11.20 7.06 7.41
CA TRP A 54 -11.29 7.97 6.27
C TRP A 54 -9.93 8.35 5.68
N THR A 55 -8.90 8.44 6.52
CA THR A 55 -7.52 8.60 6.04
C THR A 55 -7.09 7.39 5.20
N GLY A 56 -7.42 6.16 5.65
CA GLY A 56 -7.18 4.93 4.88
C GLY A 56 -7.93 4.94 3.55
N VAL A 57 -9.23 5.26 3.54
CA VAL A 57 -10.03 5.37 2.29
C VAL A 57 -9.37 6.33 1.31
N THR A 58 -9.02 7.53 1.76
CA THR A 58 -8.45 8.58 0.91
C THR A 58 -7.08 8.18 0.36
N THR A 59 -6.18 7.71 1.22
CA THR A 59 -4.83 7.32 0.80
C THR A 59 -4.84 6.10 -0.12
N MET A 60 -5.73 5.12 0.10
CA MET A 60 -5.87 3.96 -0.79
C MET A 60 -6.50 4.33 -2.14
N ALA A 61 -7.46 5.28 -2.19
CA ALA A 61 -8.00 5.80 -3.45
C ALA A 61 -6.91 6.48 -4.29
N ILE A 62 -6.08 7.30 -3.65
CA ILE A 62 -4.94 7.96 -4.30
C ILE A 62 -3.92 6.91 -4.76
N ALA A 63 -3.60 5.91 -3.94
CA ALA A 63 -2.69 4.83 -4.27
C ALA A 63 -3.19 4.02 -5.48
N ALA A 64 -4.47 3.65 -5.52
CA ALA A 64 -5.06 2.93 -6.65
C ALA A 64 -4.95 3.76 -7.94
N THR A 65 -5.33 5.04 -7.91
CA THR A 65 -5.24 5.93 -9.08
C THR A 65 -3.80 6.07 -9.57
N ARG A 66 -2.84 6.31 -8.67
CA ARG A 66 -1.42 6.40 -9.00
C ARG A 66 -0.92 5.09 -9.61
N ASN A 67 -1.23 3.94 -9.01
CA ASN A 67 -0.76 2.64 -9.50
C ASN A 67 -1.33 2.31 -10.90
N ALA A 68 -2.57 2.73 -11.20
CA ALA A 68 -3.13 2.63 -12.54
C ALA A 68 -2.37 3.49 -13.57
N LEU A 69 -1.90 4.68 -13.17
CA LEU A 69 -1.09 5.53 -14.04
C LEU A 69 0.32 4.98 -14.24
N VAL A 70 0.94 4.42 -13.20
CA VAL A 70 2.24 3.74 -13.32
C VAL A 70 2.13 2.52 -14.23
N TYR A 71 1.10 1.70 -14.06
CA TYR A 71 0.82 0.55 -14.93
C TYR A 71 0.70 0.94 -16.41
N LYS A 72 0.16 2.13 -16.69
CA LYS A 72 0.00 2.70 -18.03
C LYS A 72 1.23 3.49 -18.53
N ASP A 73 2.34 3.47 -17.82
CA ASP A 73 3.56 4.27 -18.09
C ASP A 73 3.27 5.78 -18.20
N ARG A 74 2.29 6.30 -17.43
CA ARG A 74 1.84 7.71 -17.46
C ARG A 74 2.19 8.53 -16.22
N LEU A 75 2.96 7.98 -15.28
CA LEU A 75 3.38 8.73 -14.10
C LEU A 75 4.52 9.69 -14.45
N THR A 76 4.20 10.97 -14.56
CA THR A 76 5.17 12.06 -14.82
C THR A 76 5.61 12.70 -13.50
N PHE A 77 6.67 13.54 -13.54
CA PHE A 77 7.10 14.32 -12.37
C PHE A 77 5.98 15.18 -11.79
N ASN A 78 5.27 15.92 -12.64
CA ASN A 78 4.17 16.79 -12.20
C ASN A 78 3.04 15.99 -11.52
N LEU A 79 2.70 14.80 -12.07
CA LEU A 79 1.72 13.91 -11.43
C LEU A 79 2.23 13.34 -10.11
N THR A 80 3.54 13.04 -10.01
CA THR A 80 4.15 12.58 -8.75
C THR A 80 4.02 13.66 -7.67
N VAL A 81 4.41 14.90 -7.99
CA VAL A 81 4.26 16.05 -7.08
C VAL A 81 2.79 16.27 -6.71
N PHE A 82 1.89 16.23 -7.69
CA PHE A 82 0.45 16.33 -7.46
C PHE A 82 -0.06 15.26 -6.49
N PHE A 83 0.32 13.98 -6.69
CA PHE A 83 -0.08 12.90 -5.79
C PHE A 83 0.48 13.06 -4.37
N ILE A 84 1.69 13.57 -4.22
CA ILE A 84 2.26 13.85 -2.90
C ILE A 84 1.47 14.96 -2.21
N ILE A 85 1.25 16.07 -2.88
CA ILE A 85 0.52 17.22 -2.32
C ILE A 85 -0.90 16.81 -1.93
N ILE A 86 -1.64 16.16 -2.84
CA ILE A 86 -3.03 15.76 -2.58
C ILE A 86 -3.11 14.71 -1.46
N SER A 87 -2.13 13.80 -1.34
CA SER A 87 -2.08 12.82 -0.26
C SER A 87 -1.90 13.48 1.10
N VAL A 88 -1.01 14.47 1.19
CA VAL A 88 -0.80 15.22 2.43
C VAL A 88 -2.01 16.08 2.76
N VAL A 89 -2.50 16.89 1.81
CA VAL A 89 -3.62 17.80 2.04
C VAL A 89 -4.89 17.04 2.42
N LEU A 90 -5.33 16.11 1.59
CA LEU A 90 -6.55 15.33 1.87
C LEU A 90 -6.36 14.41 3.07
N GLY A 91 -5.19 13.77 3.20
CA GLY A 91 -4.90 12.90 4.34
C GLY A 91 -5.01 13.64 5.67
N VAL A 92 -4.49 14.87 5.75
CA VAL A 92 -4.58 15.72 6.95
C VAL A 92 -6.02 16.17 7.20
N LEU A 93 -6.72 16.62 6.16
CA LEU A 93 -8.10 17.11 6.28
C LEU A 93 -9.08 16.04 6.78
N VAL A 94 -8.88 14.78 6.39
CA VAL A 94 -9.75 13.66 6.79
C VAL A 94 -9.21 12.86 7.97
N ASN A 95 -8.08 13.27 8.56
CA ASN A 95 -7.47 12.56 9.66
C ASN A 95 -8.28 12.70 10.95
N THR A 96 -9.00 11.65 11.30
CA THR A 96 -9.76 11.53 12.57
C THR A 96 -9.03 10.71 13.63
N MET A 97 -7.82 10.18 13.32
CA MET A 97 -7.09 9.22 14.14
C MET A 97 -5.81 9.79 14.79
N GLY A 98 -5.64 11.11 14.77
CA GLY A 98 -4.47 11.78 15.35
C GLY A 98 -3.16 11.28 14.74
N ILE A 99 -2.19 10.90 15.59
CA ILE A 99 -0.85 10.45 15.14
C ILE A 99 -0.93 9.19 14.27
N VAL A 100 -1.82 8.26 14.55
CA VAL A 100 -1.99 7.02 13.78
C VAL A 100 -2.38 7.32 12.32
N GLY A 101 -3.23 8.32 12.10
CA GLY A 101 -3.64 8.74 10.75
C GLY A 101 -2.52 9.34 9.89
N TRP A 102 -1.36 9.69 10.47
CA TRP A 102 -0.18 10.11 9.69
C TRP A 102 0.53 8.93 9.03
N LEU A 103 0.41 7.71 9.57
CA LEU A 103 1.12 6.55 9.03
C LEU A 103 0.75 6.25 7.57
N PRO A 104 -0.53 6.16 7.16
CA PRO A 104 -0.88 5.96 5.75
C PRO A 104 -0.49 7.15 4.86
N ILE A 105 -0.46 8.38 5.40
CA ILE A 105 0.02 9.56 4.64
C ILE A 105 1.53 9.41 4.36
N ILE A 106 2.33 9.08 5.37
CA ILE A 106 3.78 8.87 5.21
C ILE A 106 4.04 7.71 4.25
N ALA A 107 3.31 6.60 4.40
CA ALA A 107 3.45 5.43 3.55
C ALA A 107 3.17 5.74 2.08
N ILE A 108 2.10 6.47 1.77
CA ILE A 108 1.78 6.81 0.37
C ILE A 108 2.76 7.81 -0.23
N VAL A 109 3.27 8.77 0.53
CA VAL A 109 4.31 9.70 0.08
C VAL A 109 5.59 8.93 -0.22
N GLN A 110 6.03 8.08 0.72
CA GLN A 110 7.23 7.26 0.58
C GLN A 110 7.17 6.38 -0.69
N ILE A 111 6.11 5.61 -0.89
CA ILE A 111 6.01 4.72 -2.05
C ILE A 111 5.77 5.48 -3.36
N THR A 112 5.18 6.67 -3.32
CA THR A 112 5.02 7.52 -4.51
C THR A 112 6.37 8.02 -5.01
N LEU A 113 7.25 8.44 -4.10
CA LEU A 113 8.64 8.79 -4.42
C LEU A 113 9.40 7.57 -4.96
N CYS A 114 9.28 6.41 -4.32
CA CYS A 114 9.89 5.18 -4.79
C CYS A 114 9.44 4.83 -6.22
N ASN A 115 8.15 4.87 -6.53
CA ASN A 115 7.61 4.54 -7.85
C ASN A 115 8.08 5.47 -8.96
N TYR A 116 8.44 6.71 -8.63
CA TYR A 116 8.99 7.66 -9.61
C TYR A 116 10.50 7.50 -9.80
N TYR A 117 11.25 7.45 -8.70
CA TYR A 117 12.73 7.48 -8.73
C TYR A 117 13.38 6.10 -8.87
N LEU A 118 12.74 5.05 -8.34
CA LEU A 118 13.32 3.72 -8.28
C LEU A 118 12.83 2.89 -9.48
N LYS A 119 13.74 2.64 -10.45
CA LYS A 119 13.39 1.94 -11.70
C LYS A 119 13.83 0.47 -11.71
N SER A 120 14.65 0.03 -10.76
CA SER A 120 15.07 -1.37 -10.70
C SER A 120 14.15 -2.20 -9.81
N ILE A 121 13.91 -3.45 -10.16
CA ILE A 121 13.08 -4.35 -9.37
C ILE A 121 13.61 -4.53 -7.93
N LYS A 122 14.92 -4.46 -7.72
CA LYS A 122 15.53 -4.54 -6.38
C LYS A 122 15.10 -3.33 -5.53
N THR A 123 15.25 -2.12 -6.06
CA THR A 123 14.91 -0.89 -5.34
C THR A 123 13.41 -0.75 -5.12
N ILE A 124 12.59 -1.17 -6.08
CA ILE A 124 11.12 -1.25 -5.93
C ILE A 124 10.76 -2.17 -4.75
N LYS A 125 11.33 -3.38 -4.70
CA LYS A 125 11.08 -4.32 -3.58
C LYS A 125 11.53 -3.74 -2.23
N THR A 126 12.69 -3.08 -2.17
CA THR A 126 13.14 -2.40 -0.94
C THR A 126 12.15 -1.34 -0.49
N GLY A 127 11.67 -0.50 -1.42
CA GLY A 127 10.65 0.52 -1.12
C GLY A 127 9.37 -0.11 -0.56
N PHE A 128 8.94 -1.25 -1.10
CA PHE A 128 7.79 -1.98 -0.59
C PHE A 128 7.99 -2.58 0.80
N ILE A 129 9.16 -3.14 1.11
CA ILE A 129 9.46 -3.66 2.46
C ILE A 129 9.31 -2.55 3.50
N VAL A 130 9.88 -1.36 3.22
CA VAL A 130 9.74 -0.19 4.11
C VAL A 130 8.28 0.24 4.23
N ASN A 131 7.55 0.26 3.12
CA ASN A 131 6.13 0.63 3.09
C ASN A 131 5.27 -0.34 3.92
N SER A 132 5.49 -1.66 3.74
CA SER A 132 4.80 -2.70 4.51
C SER A 132 5.05 -2.56 6.01
N ALA A 133 6.27 -2.22 6.43
CA ALA A 133 6.56 -2.01 7.85
C ALA A 133 5.74 -0.86 8.45
N ILE A 134 5.55 0.24 7.72
CA ILE A 134 4.69 1.36 8.15
C ILE A 134 3.23 0.91 8.23
N TYR A 135 2.75 0.15 7.24
CA TYR A 135 1.37 -0.32 7.22
C TYR A 135 1.05 -1.37 8.27
N VAL A 136 2.01 -2.23 8.68
CA VAL A 136 1.82 -3.15 9.81
C VAL A 136 1.41 -2.39 11.06
N VAL A 137 2.13 -1.32 11.41
CA VAL A 137 1.81 -0.50 12.58
C VAL A 137 0.44 0.16 12.44
N TYR A 138 0.13 0.70 11.26
CA TYR A 138 -1.16 1.32 11.00
C TYR A 138 -2.33 0.34 11.11
N PHE A 139 -2.25 -0.84 10.47
CA PHE A 139 -3.33 -1.82 10.45
C PHE A 139 -3.59 -2.43 11.84
N LEU A 140 -2.55 -2.64 12.65
CA LEU A 140 -2.72 -3.03 14.05
C LEU A 140 -3.50 -1.98 14.84
N ALA A 141 -3.22 -0.70 14.61
CA ALA A 141 -3.89 0.40 15.32
C ALA A 141 -5.37 0.57 14.94
N ILE A 142 -5.79 0.16 13.74
CA ILE A 142 -7.19 0.20 13.30
C ILE A 142 -7.94 -1.13 13.45
N PHE A 143 -7.32 -2.14 14.09
CA PHE A 143 -7.86 -3.50 14.24
C PHE A 143 -8.08 -4.28 12.94
N ASP A 144 -7.39 -3.90 11.85
CA ASP A 144 -7.29 -4.70 10.62
C ASP A 144 -6.16 -5.73 10.76
N PHE A 145 -6.41 -6.75 11.55
CA PHE A 145 -5.44 -7.82 11.82
C PHE A 145 -5.07 -8.61 10.56
N SER A 146 -6.02 -8.76 9.64
CA SER A 146 -5.79 -9.45 8.37
C SER A 146 -4.74 -8.74 7.54
N SER A 147 -4.87 -7.43 7.34
CA SER A 147 -3.86 -6.64 6.63
C SER A 147 -2.53 -6.60 7.37
N ALA A 148 -2.51 -6.51 8.70
CA ALA A 148 -1.28 -6.50 9.49
C ALA A 148 -0.47 -7.81 9.30
N VAL A 149 -1.14 -8.96 9.36
CA VAL A 149 -0.49 -10.26 9.12
C VAL A 149 0.00 -10.37 7.67
N ILE A 150 -0.82 -9.99 6.70
CA ILE A 150 -0.48 -10.04 5.28
C ILE A 150 0.72 -9.14 4.98
N GLU A 151 0.74 -7.90 5.47
CA GLU A 151 1.87 -6.98 5.26
C GLU A 151 3.16 -7.51 5.90
N THR A 152 3.06 -8.16 7.07
CA THR A 152 4.21 -8.83 7.70
C THR A 152 4.75 -9.96 6.81
N VAL A 153 3.88 -10.84 6.33
CA VAL A 153 4.25 -11.92 5.40
C VAL A 153 4.82 -11.36 4.09
N THR A 154 4.21 -10.30 3.57
CA THR A 154 4.65 -9.60 2.35
C THR A 154 6.06 -9.03 2.51
N ALA A 155 6.35 -8.38 3.64
CA ALA A 155 7.68 -7.88 3.95
C ALA A 155 8.72 -9.02 4.02
N LEU A 156 8.40 -10.13 4.68
CA LEU A 156 9.28 -11.31 4.76
C LEU A 156 9.55 -11.92 3.37
N ILE A 157 8.52 -12.11 2.55
CA ILE A 157 8.66 -12.58 1.16
C ILE A 157 9.52 -11.59 0.36
N GLY A 158 9.32 -10.29 0.56
CA GLY A 158 10.11 -9.24 -0.06
C GLY A 158 11.59 -9.35 0.27
N VAL A 159 11.94 -9.54 1.54
CA VAL A 159 13.33 -9.74 1.99
C VAL A 159 13.94 -10.98 1.35
N VAL A 160 13.25 -12.14 1.41
CA VAL A 160 13.73 -13.38 0.79
C VAL A 160 13.93 -13.23 -0.72
N SER A 161 12.97 -12.57 -1.39
CA SER A 161 13.05 -12.32 -2.83
C SER A 161 14.22 -11.37 -3.18
N LEU A 162 14.46 -10.36 -2.36
CA LEU A 162 15.58 -9.43 -2.53
C LEU A 162 16.94 -10.13 -2.36
N ILE A 163 17.09 -10.96 -1.33
CA ILE A 163 18.29 -11.77 -1.10
C ILE A 163 18.57 -12.67 -2.31
N ARG A 164 17.56 -13.37 -2.82
CA ARG A 164 17.69 -14.22 -4.02
C ARG A 164 18.13 -13.43 -5.25
N LEU A 165 17.60 -12.22 -5.45
CA LEU A 165 17.97 -11.34 -6.57
C LEU A 165 19.43 -10.82 -6.45
N ILE A 166 19.93 -10.64 -5.24
CA ILE A 166 21.32 -10.23 -4.99
C ILE A 166 22.25 -11.39 -5.33
N HIS A 167 21.97 -12.60 -4.81
CA HIS A 167 22.82 -13.77 -5.04
C HIS A 167 22.85 -14.26 -6.51
N ARG A 168 21.80 -14.02 -7.27
CA ARG A 168 21.74 -14.41 -8.70
C ARG A 168 22.56 -13.51 -9.61
N ASN A 169 22.91 -12.32 -9.16
CA ASN A 169 23.65 -11.32 -9.95
C ASN A 169 25.14 -11.21 -9.55
N ASN A 170 25.58 -12.02 -8.57
CA ASN A 170 26.98 -12.29 -8.24
C ASN A 170 27.39 -13.65 -8.80
#